data_64c7488c6fbfc5cbd75db0335ade8cb8
#
_entry.id   64c7488c6fbfc5cbd75db0335ade8cb8
#
_cell.length_a   1.000
_cell.length_b   1.000
_cell.length_c   1.000
_cell.angle_alpha   90.00
_cell.angle_beta   90.00
_cell.angle_gamma   90.00
#
_symmetry.space_group_name_H-M   'P 1'
#
loop_
_entity.id
_entity.type
_entity.pdbx_description
1 polymer ?
#
loop_
_entity_poly.entity_id
_entity_poly.type
_entity_poly.pdbx_seq_one_letter_code
_entity_poly.pdbx_strand_id
1 'polypeptide(L)'
;MKNYLYILCAFLLAFAGCTKDADVEPIAPAPDGNTQVVLTGFSGRGTRTGFGGAEDGAVPFLWSAGDYIWARNTRSEAIAEGGSQATFVFESLETADTYDVFYNLTGPAAATALIPAEQTQQAAGELNLGQNGDFGYATAQNGTFTLEHATSYVWFDTYSSDVTSNLLSITLSVSGGQTIAGEAAFADGKLGDCKGSSSVTLSFGEEGVALPSQSNDTDVFAAMVLYPADLSTATVSIVYKFADGSVYLQTKSGKTLTPGHTLRLSTPVSYTHLTLPTTPY
;
A
#
# COMPACT_ATOMS: atom_id res chain seq x y z
N MET A 1 57.05 5.51 47.61
CA MET A 1 56.93 6.32 46.40
C MET A 1 55.80 5.77 45.58
N LYS A 2 54.77 6.56 45.39
CA LYS A 2 53.56 6.47 44.53
C LYS A 2 52.71 5.19 44.56
N ASN A 3 51.67 5.27 45.34
CA ASN A 3 50.50 4.38 45.38
C ASN A 3 49.64 4.59 44.13
N TYR A 4 49.25 3.50 43.43
CA TYR A 4 48.15 3.50 42.48
C TYR A 4 46.99 2.69 43.06
N LEU A 5 45.93 3.42 43.38
CA LEU A 5 44.67 2.90 43.84
C LEU A 5 43.81 2.54 42.57
N TYR A 6 43.53 1.26 42.33
CA TYR A 6 42.62 0.81 41.30
C TYR A 6 41.19 0.74 41.90
N ILE A 7 40.33 1.64 41.44
CA ILE A 7 38.90 1.56 41.70
C ILE A 7 38.29 0.67 40.64
N LEU A 8 37.80 -0.51 41.07
CA LEU A 8 37.08 -1.47 40.23
C LEU A 8 35.58 -1.06 40.24
N CYS A 9 35.08 -0.39 39.20
CA CYS A 9 33.66 -0.17 38.99
C CYS A 9 33.04 -1.41 38.35
N ALA A 10 32.33 -2.18 39.18
CA ALA A 10 31.46 -3.25 38.69
C ALA A 10 30.18 -2.64 38.07
N PHE A 11 30.02 -2.75 36.75
CA PHE A 11 28.78 -2.44 36.05
C PHE A 11 27.81 -3.64 36.17
N LEU A 12 26.82 -3.52 37.04
CA LEU A 12 25.65 -4.39 37.01
C LEU A 12 24.73 -3.90 35.87
N LEU A 13 24.69 -4.63 34.76
CA LEU A 13 23.65 -4.47 33.73
C LEU A 13 22.40 -5.20 34.19
N ALA A 14 21.46 -4.46 34.77
CA ALA A 14 20.10 -4.90 34.95
C ALA A 14 19.33 -4.63 33.64
N PHE A 15 19.04 -5.66 32.86
CA PHE A 15 18.06 -5.59 31.77
C PHE A 15 16.66 -5.59 32.38
N ALA A 16 16.14 -4.40 32.64
CA ALA A 16 14.70 -4.20 32.85
C ALA A 16 14.10 -3.88 31.48
N GLY A 17 13.47 -4.88 30.85
CA GLY A 17 12.62 -4.65 29.69
C GLY A 17 11.40 -3.83 30.12
N CYS A 18 11.42 -2.55 29.85
CA CYS A 18 10.22 -1.72 29.80
C CYS A 18 9.93 -1.45 28.32
N THR A 19 8.88 -2.05 27.82
CA THR A 19 8.15 -1.50 26.69
C THR A 19 7.57 -0.17 27.12
N LYS A 20 8.33 0.92 26.89
CA LYS A 20 7.76 2.25 26.99
C LYS A 20 6.96 2.47 25.71
N ASP A 21 5.64 2.54 25.85
CA ASP A 21 4.83 3.37 24.97
C ASP A 21 5.49 4.75 24.97
N ALA A 22 5.93 5.19 23.78
CA ALA A 22 6.50 6.52 23.65
C ALA A 22 5.35 7.50 23.91
N ASP A 23 5.35 8.11 25.08
CA ASP A 23 4.54 9.30 25.35
C ASP A 23 4.96 10.37 24.34
N VAL A 24 4.16 10.56 23.30
CA VAL A 24 4.30 11.67 22.36
C VAL A 24 3.88 12.91 23.13
N GLU A 25 4.84 13.71 23.61
CA GLU A 25 4.52 15.04 24.13
C GLU A 25 3.83 15.85 23.01
N PRO A 26 2.67 16.47 23.30
CA PRO A 26 2.03 17.33 22.32
C PRO A 26 2.97 18.48 21.98
N ILE A 27 3.31 18.63 20.69
CA ILE A 27 4.12 19.74 20.19
C ILE A 27 3.38 21.04 20.53
N ALA A 28 4.00 21.91 21.33
CA ALA A 28 3.43 23.19 21.69
C ALA A 28 3.20 24.03 20.41
N PRO A 29 2.05 24.73 20.28
CA PRO A 29 1.77 25.56 19.11
C PRO A 29 2.83 26.65 18.94
N ALA A 30 3.24 26.90 17.69
CA ALA A 30 4.20 27.94 17.34
C ALA A 30 3.66 29.34 17.73
N PRO A 31 4.52 30.29 18.15
CA PRO A 31 4.09 31.56 18.74
C PRO A 31 3.61 32.64 17.77
N ASP A 32 3.47 32.39 16.50
CA ASP A 32 3.15 33.39 15.48
C ASP A 32 1.79 33.16 14.85
N GLY A 33 0.71 33.46 15.53
CA GLY A 33 -0.62 33.81 14.98
C GLY A 33 -1.22 33.00 13.81
N ASN A 34 -0.50 32.10 13.20
CA ASN A 34 -0.93 31.15 12.18
C ASN A 34 -1.21 29.83 12.89
N THR A 35 -2.46 29.44 13.03
CA THR A 35 -2.87 28.19 13.70
C THR A 35 -2.50 27.00 12.82
N GLN A 36 -1.25 26.55 12.96
CA GLN A 36 -0.79 25.32 12.36
C GLN A 36 -1.42 24.13 13.10
N VAL A 37 -2.15 23.28 12.41
CA VAL A 37 -2.67 22.03 12.97
C VAL A 37 -1.74 20.88 12.58
N VAL A 38 -1.36 20.07 13.57
CA VAL A 38 -0.50 18.92 13.38
C VAL A 38 -1.29 17.65 13.75
N LEU A 39 -1.36 16.70 12.84
CA LEU A 39 -1.97 15.40 13.07
C LEU A 39 -0.91 14.29 12.93
N THR A 40 -0.91 13.35 13.88
CA THR A 40 -0.03 12.18 13.83
C THR A 40 -0.83 10.95 13.41
N GLY A 41 -0.43 10.38 12.27
CA GLY A 41 -1.02 9.17 11.71
C GLY A 41 -0.21 7.93 12.04
N PHE A 42 -0.89 6.90 12.52
CA PHE A 42 -0.31 5.57 12.73
C PHE A 42 -0.79 4.63 11.63
N SER A 43 0.13 3.78 11.16
CA SER A 43 -0.24 2.64 10.34
C SER A 43 -0.85 1.57 11.25
N GLY A 44 -2.15 1.31 11.11
CA GLY A 44 -2.82 0.21 11.82
C GLY A 44 -2.36 -1.17 11.31
N ARG A 45 -2.71 -2.23 12.03
CA ARG A 45 -2.56 -3.59 11.50
C ARG A 45 -3.46 -3.73 10.26
N GLY A 46 -2.84 -4.01 9.12
CA GLY A 46 -3.53 -4.08 7.84
C GLY A 46 -3.58 -2.78 7.04
N THR A 47 -2.89 -1.71 7.49
CA THR A 47 -2.91 -0.39 6.83
C THR A 47 -1.51 0.04 6.38
N ARG A 48 -1.20 -0.03 5.07
CA ARG A 48 0.10 0.44 4.53
C ARG A 48 -0.01 1.01 3.13
N THR A 49 0.75 2.06 2.86
CA THR A 49 1.03 2.56 1.52
C THR A 49 2.18 1.79 0.84
N GLY A 50 2.96 1.03 1.61
CA GLY A 50 3.90 0.01 1.17
C GLY A 50 3.83 -1.21 2.08
N PHE A 51 4.15 -2.41 1.59
CA PHE A 51 4.21 -3.60 2.42
C PHE A 51 5.62 -3.75 3.01
N GLY A 52 5.77 -4.04 4.30
CA GLY A 52 7.00 -4.52 4.91
C GLY A 52 6.91 -6.01 5.20
N GLY A 53 7.96 -6.61 5.74
CA GLY A 53 7.99 -8.02 6.11
C GLY A 53 6.77 -8.44 6.94
N ALA A 54 6.23 -9.63 6.70
CA ALA A 54 5.11 -10.17 7.46
C ALA A 54 5.54 -10.49 8.90
N GLU A 55 4.89 -9.84 9.87
CA GLU A 55 4.92 -10.30 11.25
C GLU A 55 3.56 -10.97 11.53
N ASP A 56 3.55 -12.22 11.98
CA ASP A 56 2.36 -13.01 12.29
C ASP A 56 1.31 -13.13 11.15
N GLY A 57 1.77 -13.11 9.88
CA GLY A 57 0.89 -13.23 8.71
C GLY A 57 0.11 -11.96 8.36
N ALA A 58 0.24 -10.90 9.13
CA ALA A 58 -0.25 -9.57 8.78
C ALA A 58 0.88 -8.78 8.09
N VAL A 59 0.59 -8.23 6.93
CA VAL A 59 1.52 -7.33 6.22
C VAL A 59 1.22 -5.91 6.68
N PRO A 60 2.10 -5.27 7.49
CA PRO A 60 1.85 -3.91 7.95
C PRO A 60 2.04 -2.91 6.81
N PHE A 61 1.18 -1.89 6.68
CA PHE A 61 1.35 -0.75 5.76
C PHE A 61 2.29 0.30 6.37
N LEU A 62 3.14 0.95 5.58
CA LEU A 62 3.98 2.08 6.00
C LEU A 62 3.63 3.32 5.20
N TRP A 63 3.65 4.45 5.85
CA TRP A 63 3.68 5.74 5.17
C TRP A 63 4.91 5.83 4.28
N SER A 64 4.79 6.49 3.14
CA SER A 64 5.89 6.73 2.20
C SER A 64 6.22 8.23 2.12
N ALA A 65 7.48 8.57 1.87
CA ALA A 65 7.85 9.95 1.59
C ALA A 65 7.01 10.49 0.42
N GLY A 66 6.47 11.69 0.58
CA GLY A 66 5.55 12.30 -0.37
C GLY A 66 4.07 12.06 -0.08
N ASP A 67 3.71 11.18 0.84
CA ASP A 67 2.32 10.99 1.27
C ASP A 67 1.76 12.26 1.92
N TYR A 68 0.48 12.48 1.76
CA TYR A 68 -0.28 13.56 2.38
C TYR A 68 -1.70 13.11 2.69
N ILE A 69 -2.37 13.83 3.55
CA ILE A 69 -3.76 13.58 3.93
C ILE A 69 -4.61 14.84 3.73
N TRP A 70 -5.92 14.62 3.66
CA TRP A 70 -6.92 15.67 3.65
C TRP A 70 -7.69 15.67 4.97
N ALA A 71 -7.98 16.87 5.48
CA ALA A 71 -8.91 17.08 6.57
C ALA A 71 -9.75 18.32 6.27
N ARG A 72 -11.07 18.25 6.38
CA ARG A 72 -11.99 19.37 6.12
C ARG A 72 -11.68 20.18 4.85
N ASN A 73 -11.46 19.52 3.72
CA ASN A 73 -11.11 20.16 2.44
C ASN A 73 -9.72 20.83 2.39
N THR A 74 -8.91 20.68 3.42
CA THR A 74 -7.53 21.17 3.45
C THR A 74 -6.57 19.99 3.31
N ARG A 75 -5.56 20.13 2.44
CA ARG A 75 -4.50 19.15 2.26
C ARG A 75 -3.34 19.47 3.20
N SER A 76 -2.76 18.46 3.83
CA SER A 76 -1.51 18.61 4.57
C SER A 76 -0.34 18.86 3.62
N GLU A 77 0.79 19.30 4.17
CA GLU A 77 2.07 19.13 3.50
C GLU A 77 2.37 17.65 3.28
N ALA A 78 3.21 17.38 2.28
CA ALA A 78 3.71 16.03 2.04
C ALA A 78 4.76 15.68 3.10
N ILE A 79 4.73 14.45 3.62
CA ILE A 79 5.73 14.02 4.59
C ILE A 79 7.09 13.78 3.92
N ALA A 80 8.18 14.11 4.62
CA ALA A 80 9.54 13.96 4.10
C ALA A 80 10.05 12.51 4.18
N GLU A 81 9.63 11.78 5.20
CA GLU A 81 10.07 10.41 5.48
C GLU A 81 8.87 9.50 5.76
N GLY A 82 8.99 8.25 5.32
CA GLY A 82 7.99 7.22 5.58
C GLY A 82 8.25 6.45 6.87
N GLY A 83 7.31 5.58 7.25
CA GLY A 83 7.43 4.74 8.45
C GLY A 83 6.08 4.26 8.97
N SER A 84 6.08 3.61 10.12
CA SER A 84 4.85 3.18 10.79
C SER A 84 4.03 4.33 11.39
N GLN A 85 4.67 5.49 11.56
CA GLN A 85 4.09 6.72 12.06
C GLN A 85 4.52 7.88 11.15
N ALA A 86 3.62 8.83 10.90
CA ALA A 86 3.92 10.05 10.15
C ALA A 86 3.23 11.26 10.79
N THR A 87 3.86 12.43 10.63
CA THR A 87 3.32 13.70 11.11
C THR A 87 2.89 14.55 9.92
N PHE A 88 1.63 14.96 9.91
CA PHE A 88 1.01 15.75 8.86
C PHE A 88 0.74 17.16 9.34
N VAL A 89 1.27 18.14 8.62
CA VAL A 89 1.21 19.56 8.96
C VAL A 89 0.21 20.26 8.05
N PHE A 90 -0.69 21.03 8.63
CA PHE A 90 -1.67 21.85 7.92
C PHE A 90 -1.47 23.31 8.27
N GLU A 91 -1.19 24.15 7.28
CA GLU A 91 -0.95 25.58 7.49
C GLU A 91 -2.22 26.41 7.75
N SER A 92 -3.39 25.92 7.31
CA SER A 92 -4.64 26.68 7.33
C SER A 92 -5.87 25.87 7.72
N LEU A 93 -5.71 24.79 8.50
CA LEU A 93 -6.81 24.00 9.02
C LEU A 93 -7.39 24.65 10.27
N GLU A 94 -8.71 24.85 10.31
CA GLU A 94 -9.38 25.34 11.53
C GLU A 94 -9.26 24.32 12.66
N THR A 95 -8.92 24.80 13.86
CA THR A 95 -8.79 23.97 15.06
C THR A 95 -10.14 23.36 15.46
N ALA A 96 -10.15 22.06 15.73
CA ALA A 96 -11.30 21.30 16.20
C ALA A 96 -10.87 20.13 17.07
N ASP A 97 -11.81 19.57 17.83
CA ASP A 97 -11.57 18.41 18.69
C ASP A 97 -11.39 17.12 17.86
N THR A 98 -12.02 17.06 16.69
CA THR A 98 -11.97 15.90 15.78
C THR A 98 -11.91 16.33 14.33
N TYR A 99 -11.27 15.49 13.50
CA TYR A 99 -11.18 15.67 12.05
C TYR A 99 -11.44 14.35 11.34
N ASP A 100 -12.33 14.38 10.33
CA ASP A 100 -12.36 13.31 9.35
C ASP A 100 -11.16 13.47 8.43
N VAL A 101 -10.35 12.43 8.38
CA VAL A 101 -9.08 12.36 7.65
C VAL A 101 -9.22 11.40 6.49
N PHE A 102 -8.70 11.80 5.32
CA PHE A 102 -8.70 10.98 4.11
C PHE A 102 -7.30 10.93 3.52
N TYR A 103 -6.90 9.73 3.12
CA TYR A 103 -5.71 9.48 2.33
C TYR A 103 -6.11 9.26 0.87
N ASN A 104 -5.39 9.91 -0.05
CA ASN A 104 -5.60 9.78 -1.50
C ASN A 104 -6.97 10.25 -2.02
N LEU A 105 -7.54 11.27 -1.39
CA LEU A 105 -8.75 11.92 -1.88
C LEU A 105 -8.48 12.59 -3.23
N THR A 106 -9.37 12.42 -4.19
CA THR A 106 -9.25 13.04 -5.54
C THR A 106 -9.48 14.55 -5.55
N GLY A 107 -10.07 15.09 -4.49
CA GLY A 107 -10.33 16.53 -4.32
C GLY A 107 -11.20 16.84 -3.11
N PRO A 108 -11.32 18.11 -2.73
CA PRO A 108 -11.95 18.50 -1.47
C PRO A 108 -13.49 18.39 -1.45
N ALA A 109 -14.15 18.36 -2.61
CA ALA A 109 -15.60 18.57 -2.69
C ALA A 109 -16.46 17.35 -2.34
N ALA A 110 -15.90 16.13 -2.45
CA ALA A 110 -16.58 14.89 -2.08
C ALA A 110 -15.53 13.81 -1.80
N ALA A 111 -15.77 12.99 -0.78
CA ALA A 111 -14.93 11.83 -0.54
C ALA A 111 -15.15 10.81 -1.67
N THR A 112 -14.22 10.80 -2.63
CA THR A 112 -14.25 9.91 -3.79
C THR A 112 -12.89 9.26 -3.93
N ALA A 113 -12.87 7.94 -3.96
CA ALA A 113 -11.71 7.14 -4.31
C ALA A 113 -11.60 6.98 -5.82
N LEU A 114 -10.39 7.10 -6.36
CA LEU A 114 -10.07 6.76 -7.74
C LEU A 114 -9.04 5.63 -7.75
N ILE A 115 -9.44 4.47 -8.21
CA ILE A 115 -8.57 3.31 -8.40
C ILE A 115 -8.30 3.19 -9.90
N PRO A 116 -7.09 3.55 -10.38
CA PRO A 116 -6.79 3.51 -11.81
C PRO A 116 -6.76 2.08 -12.34
N ALA A 117 -7.29 1.90 -13.55
CA ALA A 117 -7.19 0.62 -14.28
C ALA A 117 -5.76 0.36 -14.78
N GLU A 118 -4.99 1.43 -15.01
CA GLU A 118 -3.57 1.37 -15.34
C GLU A 118 -2.75 1.79 -14.11
N GLN A 119 -1.99 0.85 -13.57
CA GLN A 119 -1.15 1.01 -12.39
C GLN A 119 0.31 0.81 -12.77
N THR A 120 1.23 1.33 -11.96
CA THR A 120 2.66 1.26 -12.25
C THR A 120 3.46 0.81 -11.03
N GLN A 121 4.57 0.12 -11.30
CA GLN A 121 5.58 -0.25 -10.32
C GLN A 121 6.94 -0.24 -10.98
N GLN A 122 7.93 0.48 -10.41
CA GLN A 122 9.23 0.69 -11.05
C GLN A 122 10.13 -0.54 -10.94
N ALA A 123 10.15 -1.21 -9.79
CA ALA A 123 10.97 -2.39 -9.54
C ALA A 123 10.21 -3.42 -8.70
N ALA A 124 10.70 -4.66 -8.71
CA ALA A 124 10.18 -5.70 -7.85
C ALA A 124 10.30 -5.27 -6.37
N GLY A 125 9.20 -5.37 -5.63
CA GLY A 125 9.14 -4.98 -4.22
C GLY A 125 8.98 -3.48 -3.95
N GLU A 126 9.15 -2.60 -4.93
CA GLU A 126 8.90 -1.15 -4.79
C GLU A 126 7.44 -0.82 -5.08
N LEU A 127 6.60 -0.94 -4.06
CA LEU A 127 5.16 -0.79 -4.22
C LEU A 127 4.73 0.68 -4.14
N ASN A 128 3.97 1.13 -5.13
CA ASN A 128 3.40 2.48 -5.19
C ASN A 128 1.89 2.47 -4.93
N LEU A 129 1.45 1.88 -3.82
CA LEU A 129 0.03 1.69 -3.55
C LEU A 129 -0.75 2.99 -3.56
N GLY A 130 -0.19 4.06 -2.97
CA GLY A 130 -0.80 5.38 -2.98
C GLY A 130 -1.00 5.94 -4.39
N GLN A 131 0.00 5.87 -5.26
CA GLN A 131 -0.11 6.31 -6.65
C GLN A 131 -1.06 5.42 -7.47
N ASN A 132 -1.19 4.16 -7.06
CA ASN A 132 -2.08 3.19 -7.68
C ASN A 132 -3.52 3.22 -7.12
N GLY A 133 -3.86 4.26 -6.33
CA GLY A 133 -5.23 4.54 -5.92
C GLY A 133 -5.64 3.92 -4.59
N ASP A 134 -4.67 3.56 -3.74
CA ASP A 134 -4.99 3.17 -2.37
C ASP A 134 -5.72 4.31 -1.65
N PHE A 135 -6.88 4.01 -1.08
CA PHE A 135 -7.73 4.99 -0.41
C PHE A 135 -7.94 4.58 1.05
N GLY A 136 -7.71 5.54 1.95
CA GLY A 136 -7.88 5.34 3.37
C GLY A 136 -8.63 6.48 4.05
N TYR A 137 -9.19 6.19 5.20
CA TYR A 137 -9.92 7.14 6.02
C TYR A 137 -9.69 6.92 7.51
N ALA A 138 -9.93 7.95 8.31
CA ALA A 138 -9.90 7.88 9.76
C ALA A 138 -10.67 9.05 10.38
N THR A 139 -10.96 8.97 11.67
CA THR A 139 -11.31 10.14 12.48
C THR A 139 -10.15 10.42 13.42
N ALA A 140 -9.47 11.55 13.23
CA ALA A 140 -8.44 12.01 14.15
C ALA A 140 -9.08 12.60 15.41
N GLN A 141 -8.58 12.20 16.57
CA GLN A 141 -8.98 12.69 17.89
C GLN A 141 -7.74 12.99 18.72
N ASN A 142 -7.75 14.12 19.43
CA ASN A 142 -6.58 14.58 20.19
C ASN A 142 -5.27 14.64 19.36
N GLY A 143 -5.39 15.01 18.09
CA GLY A 143 -4.25 15.13 17.18
C GLY A 143 -3.69 13.80 16.65
N THR A 144 -4.33 12.66 16.91
CA THR A 144 -3.85 11.35 16.44
C THR A 144 -4.93 10.57 15.71
N PHE A 145 -4.53 9.68 14.79
CA PHE A 145 -5.44 8.77 14.09
C PHE A 145 -4.73 7.48 13.65
N THR A 146 -5.53 6.44 13.42
CA THR A 146 -5.10 5.23 12.75
C THR A 146 -5.87 5.10 11.45
N LEU A 147 -5.17 5.02 10.31
CA LEU A 147 -5.81 4.95 9.00
C LEU A 147 -6.45 3.57 8.79
N GLU A 148 -7.66 3.55 8.29
CA GLU A 148 -8.35 2.36 7.78
C GLU A 148 -8.40 2.42 6.26
N HIS A 149 -8.05 1.33 5.58
CA HIS A 149 -8.08 1.29 4.11
C HIS A 149 -9.42 0.77 3.61
N ALA A 150 -10.00 1.49 2.65
CA ALA A 150 -11.25 1.13 2.00
C ALA A 150 -11.05 0.35 0.70
N THR A 151 -9.84 0.25 0.19
CA THR A 151 -9.43 -0.54 -0.98
C THR A 151 -9.00 -1.95 -0.61
N SER A 152 -8.86 -2.83 -1.60
CA SER A 152 -8.33 -4.18 -1.44
C SER A 152 -7.07 -4.36 -2.28
N TYR A 153 -6.29 -5.38 -1.99
CA TYR A 153 -5.00 -5.59 -2.65
C TYR A 153 -4.88 -7.01 -3.18
N VAL A 154 -4.18 -7.13 -4.31
CA VAL A 154 -3.68 -8.42 -4.79
C VAL A 154 -2.16 -8.38 -4.76
N TRP A 155 -1.58 -9.30 -4.03
CA TRP A 155 -0.15 -9.51 -3.94
C TRP A 155 0.25 -10.64 -4.89
N PHE A 156 1.16 -10.34 -5.81
CA PHE A 156 1.73 -11.31 -6.73
C PHE A 156 3.08 -11.80 -6.19
N ASP A 157 3.16 -13.11 -5.98
CA ASP A 157 4.38 -13.86 -5.73
C ASP A 157 4.69 -14.64 -7.01
N THR A 158 5.26 -13.96 -7.99
CA THR A 158 5.56 -14.50 -9.32
C THR A 158 7.03 -14.80 -9.42
N TYR A 159 7.38 -16.03 -9.81
CA TYR A 159 8.74 -16.51 -9.91
C TYR A 159 8.94 -17.51 -11.05
N SER A 160 10.20 -17.68 -11.45
CA SER A 160 10.58 -18.66 -12.49
C SER A 160 12.05 -19.05 -12.36
N SER A 161 12.34 -20.33 -12.55
CA SER A 161 13.71 -20.85 -12.63
C SER A 161 14.25 -20.91 -14.07
N ASP A 162 13.39 -20.79 -15.07
CA ASP A 162 13.71 -21.01 -16.48
C ASP A 162 13.40 -19.82 -17.40
N VAL A 163 12.51 -18.91 -17.01
CA VAL A 163 12.18 -17.69 -17.78
C VAL A 163 13.22 -16.61 -17.47
N THR A 164 13.94 -16.16 -18.49
CA THR A 164 14.97 -15.11 -18.38
C THR A 164 14.53 -13.78 -18.96
N SER A 165 13.40 -13.74 -19.66
CA SER A 165 12.82 -12.50 -20.20
C SER A 165 12.18 -11.69 -19.09
N ASN A 166 12.36 -10.36 -19.14
CA ASN A 166 11.76 -9.46 -18.14
C ASN A 166 10.22 -9.42 -18.29
N LEU A 167 9.53 -9.38 -17.16
CA LEU A 167 8.10 -9.17 -17.07
C LEU A 167 7.78 -7.69 -17.29
N LEU A 168 6.99 -7.37 -18.33
CA LEU A 168 6.57 -6.00 -18.65
C LEU A 168 5.29 -5.60 -17.93
N SER A 169 4.34 -6.52 -17.78
CA SER A 169 3.07 -6.22 -17.13
C SER A 169 2.35 -7.46 -16.61
N ILE A 170 1.48 -7.22 -15.65
CA ILE A 170 0.48 -8.18 -15.16
C ILE A 170 -0.88 -7.55 -15.38
N THR A 171 -1.78 -8.22 -16.12
CA THR A 171 -3.18 -7.77 -16.27
C THR A 171 -4.09 -8.75 -15.55
N LEU A 172 -4.90 -8.26 -14.61
CA LEU A 172 -5.94 -9.02 -13.91
C LEU A 172 -7.30 -8.57 -14.43
N SER A 173 -8.13 -9.52 -14.88
CA SER A 173 -9.47 -9.27 -15.39
C SER A 173 -10.48 -10.18 -14.72
N VAL A 174 -11.69 -9.70 -14.49
CA VAL A 174 -12.77 -10.47 -13.88
C VAL A 174 -13.97 -10.59 -14.82
N SER A 175 -14.58 -11.78 -14.86
CA SER A 175 -15.81 -12.03 -15.61
C SER A 175 -17.04 -11.57 -14.81
N GLY A 176 -18.22 -11.60 -15.46
CA GLY A 176 -19.50 -11.38 -14.76
C GLY A 176 -19.89 -9.92 -14.56
N GLY A 177 -19.14 -8.97 -15.13
CA GLY A 177 -19.49 -7.55 -15.12
C GLY A 177 -19.16 -6.81 -13.82
N GLN A 178 -18.45 -7.44 -12.88
CA GLN A 178 -17.96 -6.77 -11.68
C GLN A 178 -16.88 -5.75 -12.06
N THR A 179 -16.93 -4.59 -11.40
CA THR A 179 -15.93 -3.53 -11.53
C THR A 179 -14.91 -3.64 -10.42
N ILE A 180 -13.62 -3.59 -10.76
CA ILE A 180 -12.52 -3.70 -9.81
C ILE A 180 -11.58 -2.48 -9.81
N ALA A 181 -11.81 -1.52 -10.71
CA ALA A 181 -11.11 -0.24 -10.79
C ALA A 181 -12.04 0.84 -11.32
N GLY A 182 -11.84 2.08 -10.91
CA GLY A 182 -12.65 3.23 -11.30
C GLY A 182 -12.93 4.17 -10.15
N GLU A 183 -13.95 4.98 -10.29
CA GLU A 183 -14.39 5.93 -9.26
C GLU A 183 -15.47 5.32 -8.37
N ALA A 184 -15.35 5.56 -7.06
CA ALA A 184 -16.36 5.20 -6.08
C ALA A 184 -16.48 6.30 -5.02
N ALA A 185 -17.72 6.73 -4.74
CA ALA A 185 -17.98 7.66 -3.65
C ALA A 185 -17.76 6.95 -2.32
N PHE A 186 -17.17 7.65 -1.35
CA PHE A 186 -17.01 7.17 0.00
C PHE A 186 -18.04 7.82 0.93
N ALA A 187 -18.80 7.02 1.64
CA ALA A 187 -19.74 7.46 2.65
C ALA A 187 -19.91 6.38 3.73
N ASP A 188 -20.19 6.79 4.95
CA ASP A 188 -20.49 5.90 6.07
C ASP A 188 -19.43 4.80 6.28
N GLY A 189 -18.15 5.15 6.15
CA GLY A 189 -17.03 4.24 6.37
C GLY A 189 -16.78 3.22 5.24
N LYS A 190 -17.38 3.38 4.06
CA LYS A 190 -17.23 2.45 2.94
C LYS A 190 -17.32 3.11 1.57
N LEU A 191 -16.77 2.43 0.57
CA LEU A 191 -16.93 2.79 -0.83
C LEU A 191 -18.32 2.34 -1.33
N GLY A 192 -19.02 3.23 -2.03
CA GLY A 192 -20.23 2.93 -2.77
C GLY A 192 -19.94 2.20 -4.08
N ASP A 193 -20.91 2.14 -5.01
CA ASP A 193 -20.73 1.44 -6.28
C ASP A 193 -19.57 2.02 -7.11
N CYS A 194 -18.66 1.15 -7.53
CA CYS A 194 -17.56 1.51 -8.39
C CYS A 194 -18.00 1.62 -9.85
N LYS A 195 -17.61 2.72 -10.50
CA LYS A 195 -17.87 2.94 -11.93
C LYS A 195 -16.56 2.94 -12.70
N GLY A 196 -16.35 1.92 -13.54
CA GLY A 196 -15.10 1.84 -14.29
C GLY A 196 -14.85 0.48 -14.94
N SER A 197 -13.70 -0.12 -14.69
CA SER A 197 -13.17 -1.28 -15.39
C SER A 197 -13.30 -2.58 -14.60
N SER A 198 -13.53 -3.67 -15.33
CA SER A 198 -13.40 -5.04 -14.84
C SER A 198 -11.97 -5.60 -15.00
N SER A 199 -11.02 -4.76 -15.35
CA SER A 199 -9.62 -5.14 -15.56
C SER A 199 -8.68 -4.08 -15.02
N VAL A 200 -7.54 -4.53 -14.47
CA VAL A 200 -6.42 -3.70 -14.02
C VAL A 200 -5.14 -4.23 -14.60
N THR A 201 -4.30 -3.34 -15.15
CA THR A 201 -2.97 -3.63 -15.64
C THR A 201 -1.92 -2.95 -14.75
N LEU A 202 -1.00 -3.74 -14.19
CA LEU A 202 0.20 -3.24 -13.54
C LEU A 202 1.36 -3.29 -14.52
N SER A 203 1.95 -2.13 -14.84
CA SER A 203 3.09 -1.99 -15.74
C SER A 203 4.38 -1.82 -14.96
N PHE A 204 5.45 -2.49 -15.41
CA PHE A 204 6.81 -2.35 -14.90
C PHE A 204 7.69 -1.46 -15.81
N GLY A 205 7.08 -0.69 -16.71
CA GLY A 205 7.78 0.14 -17.68
C GLY A 205 8.30 -0.63 -18.90
N GLU A 206 9.07 0.05 -19.73
CA GLU A 206 9.55 -0.49 -21.01
C GLU A 206 10.59 -1.61 -20.87
N GLU A 207 11.43 -1.52 -19.83
CA GLU A 207 12.48 -2.51 -19.54
C GLU A 207 11.96 -3.71 -18.76
N GLY A 208 10.84 -3.54 -18.05
CA GLY A 208 10.25 -4.55 -17.18
C GLY A 208 11.14 -4.94 -16.00
N VAL A 209 10.77 -6.02 -15.31
CA VAL A 209 11.48 -6.55 -14.14
C VAL A 209 11.80 -8.02 -14.32
N ALA A 210 12.96 -8.45 -13.83
CA ALA A 210 13.34 -9.86 -13.82
C ALA A 210 12.52 -10.62 -12.77
N LEU A 211 12.12 -11.86 -13.10
CA LEU A 211 11.49 -12.73 -12.10
C LEU A 211 12.52 -13.30 -11.13
N PRO A 212 12.20 -13.42 -9.83
CA PRO A 212 13.00 -14.20 -8.90
C PRO A 212 12.99 -15.68 -9.29
N SER A 213 14.04 -16.43 -8.97
CA SER A 213 14.16 -17.84 -9.33
C SER A 213 13.25 -18.77 -8.52
N GLN A 214 12.75 -18.30 -7.38
CA GLN A 214 11.89 -19.06 -6.47
C GLN A 214 10.90 -18.13 -5.75
N SER A 215 9.82 -18.72 -5.24
CA SER A 215 8.88 -18.03 -4.36
C SER A 215 9.59 -17.46 -3.13
N ASN A 216 9.19 -16.28 -2.72
CA ASN A 216 9.60 -15.68 -1.46
C ASN A 216 8.35 -15.34 -0.63
N ASP A 217 8.18 -16.06 0.49
CA ASP A 217 7.01 -15.92 1.34
C ASP A 217 7.00 -14.60 2.15
N THR A 218 8.14 -13.94 2.27
CA THR A 218 8.32 -12.73 3.08
C THR A 218 8.29 -11.44 2.27
N ASP A 219 8.65 -11.48 0.98
CA ASP A 219 8.77 -10.29 0.16
C ASP A 219 7.67 -10.24 -0.90
N VAL A 220 7.09 -9.05 -1.10
CA VAL A 220 6.12 -8.79 -2.15
C VAL A 220 6.84 -8.51 -3.44
N PHE A 221 6.64 -9.35 -4.46
CA PHE A 221 7.17 -9.08 -5.80
C PHE A 221 6.44 -7.91 -6.46
N ALA A 222 5.10 -7.96 -6.48
CA ALA A 222 4.26 -6.92 -7.07
C ALA A 222 2.90 -6.85 -6.37
N ALA A 223 2.25 -5.68 -6.41
CA ALA A 223 0.91 -5.52 -5.87
C ALA A 223 0.03 -4.60 -6.71
N MET A 224 -1.25 -4.93 -6.81
CA MET A 224 -2.31 -4.11 -7.37
C MET A 224 -3.25 -3.62 -6.29
N VAL A 225 -3.75 -2.41 -6.45
CA VAL A 225 -4.87 -1.87 -5.68
C VAL A 225 -6.17 -2.12 -6.45
N LEU A 226 -7.16 -2.67 -5.80
CA LEU A 226 -8.45 -3.03 -6.40
C LEU A 226 -9.61 -2.49 -5.57
N TYR A 227 -10.72 -2.25 -6.24
CA TYR A 227 -11.99 -2.00 -5.59
C TYR A 227 -12.49 -3.28 -4.87
N PRO A 228 -12.93 -3.20 -3.61
CA PRO A 228 -13.49 -4.33 -2.89
C PRO A 228 -14.76 -4.85 -3.57
N ALA A 229 -14.77 -6.11 -3.92
CA ALA A 229 -15.90 -6.72 -4.63
C ALA A 229 -16.04 -8.21 -4.25
N ASP A 230 -17.25 -8.71 -4.29
CA ASP A 230 -17.47 -10.15 -4.21
C ASP A 230 -17.31 -10.78 -5.60
N LEU A 231 -16.16 -11.42 -5.79
CA LEU A 231 -15.80 -12.11 -7.04
C LEU A 231 -16.00 -13.64 -6.92
N SER A 232 -16.67 -14.15 -5.87
CA SER A 232 -16.78 -15.60 -5.60
C SER A 232 -17.43 -16.40 -6.73
N THR A 233 -18.26 -15.75 -7.56
CA THR A 233 -18.90 -16.37 -8.74
C THR A 233 -18.19 -16.03 -10.05
N ALA A 234 -17.16 -15.16 -10.02
CA ALA A 234 -16.43 -14.73 -11.20
C ALA A 234 -15.27 -15.67 -11.53
N THR A 235 -14.85 -15.65 -12.79
CA THR A 235 -13.56 -16.17 -13.22
C THR A 235 -12.57 -15.02 -13.26
N VAL A 236 -11.41 -15.21 -12.65
CA VAL A 236 -10.29 -14.28 -12.68
C VAL A 236 -9.26 -14.77 -13.68
N SER A 237 -8.98 -13.96 -14.69
CA SER A 237 -7.92 -14.19 -15.68
C SER A 237 -6.74 -13.29 -15.39
N ILE A 238 -5.53 -13.84 -15.34
CA ILE A 238 -4.29 -13.10 -15.08
C ILE A 238 -3.36 -13.35 -16.25
N VAL A 239 -2.96 -12.27 -16.91
CA VAL A 239 -2.06 -12.30 -18.08
C VAL A 239 -0.74 -11.66 -17.70
N TYR A 240 0.35 -12.40 -17.84
CA TYR A 240 1.72 -11.94 -17.68
C TYR A 240 2.34 -11.75 -19.05
N LYS A 241 2.83 -10.55 -19.37
CA LYS A 241 3.44 -10.21 -20.65
C LYS A 241 4.93 -9.94 -20.48
N PHE A 242 5.75 -10.59 -21.29
CA PHE A 242 7.20 -10.51 -21.23
C PHE A 242 7.81 -9.69 -22.36
N ALA A 243 9.04 -9.23 -22.19
CA ALA A 243 9.77 -8.38 -23.14
C ALA A 243 10.08 -9.08 -24.48
N ASP A 244 10.23 -10.41 -24.48
CA ASP A 244 10.40 -11.21 -25.70
C ASP A 244 9.07 -11.44 -26.49
N GLY A 245 7.98 -10.85 -26.01
CA GLY A 245 6.64 -10.99 -26.58
C GLY A 245 5.88 -12.23 -26.11
N SER A 246 6.48 -13.10 -25.31
CA SER A 246 5.78 -14.24 -24.73
C SER A 246 4.72 -13.83 -23.72
N VAL A 247 3.69 -14.67 -23.58
CA VAL A 247 2.55 -14.42 -22.69
C VAL A 247 2.27 -15.68 -21.87
N TYR A 248 2.11 -15.51 -20.57
CA TYR A 248 1.61 -16.54 -19.68
C TYR A 248 0.21 -16.18 -19.21
N LEU A 249 -0.74 -17.11 -19.36
CA LEU A 249 -2.13 -16.94 -18.93
C LEU A 249 -2.45 -17.89 -17.78
N GLN A 250 -2.98 -17.36 -16.69
CA GLN A 250 -3.51 -18.12 -15.57
C GLN A 250 -4.99 -17.78 -15.36
N THR A 251 -5.81 -18.80 -15.10
CA THR A 251 -7.22 -18.65 -14.77
C THR A 251 -7.49 -19.23 -13.40
N LYS A 252 -8.22 -18.51 -12.56
CA LYS A 252 -8.59 -18.90 -11.19
C LYS A 252 -10.07 -18.61 -10.93
N SER A 253 -10.67 -19.34 -9.98
CA SER A 253 -11.94 -18.92 -9.38
C SER A 253 -11.73 -17.64 -8.57
N GLY A 254 -12.63 -16.72 -8.69
CA GLY A 254 -12.61 -15.47 -7.92
C GLY A 254 -12.83 -15.72 -6.43
N LYS A 255 -12.48 -14.74 -5.64
CA LYS A 255 -12.68 -14.66 -4.19
C LYS A 255 -13.23 -13.30 -3.82
N THR A 256 -13.84 -13.17 -2.68
CA THR A 256 -14.25 -11.86 -2.15
C THR A 256 -13.01 -11.03 -1.84
N LEU A 257 -12.96 -9.83 -2.40
CA LEU A 257 -11.98 -8.79 -2.08
C LEU A 257 -12.54 -7.95 -0.92
N THR A 258 -11.91 -8.04 0.24
CA THR A 258 -12.35 -7.34 1.46
C THR A 258 -11.54 -6.06 1.65
N PRO A 259 -12.15 -4.92 2.03
CA PRO A 259 -11.44 -3.69 2.33
C PRO A 259 -10.28 -3.90 3.32
N GLY A 260 -9.14 -3.29 3.07
CA GLY A 260 -7.94 -3.39 3.91
C GLY A 260 -7.23 -4.75 3.88
N HIS A 261 -7.69 -5.71 3.06
CA HIS A 261 -7.13 -7.05 3.02
C HIS A 261 -6.38 -7.33 1.72
N THR A 262 -5.41 -8.23 1.82
CA THR A 262 -4.57 -8.68 0.70
C THR A 262 -4.92 -10.11 0.30
N LEU A 263 -5.16 -10.31 -1.00
CA LEU A 263 -5.23 -11.63 -1.61
C LEU A 263 -3.86 -11.98 -2.22
N ARG A 264 -3.19 -13.00 -1.70
CA ARG A 264 -1.92 -13.47 -2.25
C ARG A 264 -2.15 -14.45 -3.40
N LEU A 265 -1.43 -14.25 -4.50
CA LEU A 265 -1.40 -15.11 -5.68
C LEU A 265 0.04 -15.55 -5.95
N SER A 266 0.36 -16.80 -5.59
CA SER A 266 1.64 -17.42 -5.95
C SER A 266 1.53 -18.05 -7.34
N THR A 267 2.49 -17.72 -8.24
CA THR A 267 2.46 -18.11 -9.63
C THR A 267 3.86 -18.52 -10.10
N PRO A 268 4.15 -19.83 -10.17
CA PRO A 268 5.30 -20.32 -10.89
C PRO A 268 5.08 -20.17 -12.39
N VAL A 269 5.95 -19.44 -13.07
CA VAL A 269 5.95 -19.29 -14.53
C VAL A 269 7.00 -20.20 -15.14
N SER A 270 6.69 -20.91 -16.22
CA SER A 270 7.65 -21.72 -16.96
C SER A 270 7.46 -21.62 -18.46
N TYR A 271 8.52 -21.82 -19.24
CA TYR A 271 8.48 -21.78 -20.72
C TYR A 271 7.48 -22.75 -21.33
N THR A 272 7.16 -23.86 -20.68
CA THR A 272 6.20 -24.84 -21.18
C THR A 272 4.76 -24.32 -21.26
N HIS A 273 4.49 -23.20 -20.58
CA HIS A 273 3.18 -22.55 -20.52
C HIS A 273 3.13 -21.20 -21.23
N LEU A 274 4.27 -20.74 -21.81
CA LEU A 274 4.32 -19.49 -22.56
C LEU A 274 3.79 -19.69 -23.99
N THR A 275 2.98 -18.75 -24.45
CA THR A 275 2.55 -18.66 -25.85
C THR A 275 3.27 -17.51 -26.53
N LEU A 276 3.88 -17.76 -27.67
CA LEU A 276 4.44 -16.71 -28.54
C LEU A 276 3.33 -16.13 -29.41
N PRO A 277 3.43 -14.83 -29.77
CA PRO A 277 2.54 -14.24 -30.74
C PRO A 277 2.70 -15.02 -32.07
N THR A 278 1.62 -15.61 -32.57
CA THR A 278 1.62 -16.15 -33.94
C THR A 278 1.57 -14.97 -34.89
N THR A 279 2.69 -14.65 -35.54
CA THR A 279 2.65 -13.74 -36.69
C THR A 279 1.84 -14.41 -37.79
N PRO A 280 0.72 -13.83 -38.26
CA PRO A 280 0.08 -14.32 -39.47
C PRO A 280 1.05 -14.06 -40.64
N TYR A 281 1.39 -15.12 -41.39
CA TYR A 281 2.10 -15.00 -42.64
C TYR A 281 1.17 -14.42 -43.72
#